data_e42ec9aba7864e5de4ed62a9c40a0955
#
_entry.id   e42ec9aba7864e5de4ed62a9c40a0955
#
_cell.length_a   1.000
_cell.length_b   1.000
_cell.length_c   1.000
_cell.angle_alpha   90.00
_cell.angle_beta   90.00
_cell.angle_gamma   90.00
#
_symmetry.space_group_name_H-M   'P 1'
#
loop_
_entity.id
_entity.type
_entity.pdbx_description
1 polymer ?
#
loop_
_entity_poly.entity_id
_entity_poly.type
_entity_poly.pdbx_seq_one_letter_code
_entity_poly.pdbx_strand_id
1 'polypeptide(L)'
;MKRLLLLGGNSYLIPYIKAAHELGVYVITCDYLPDNIAHKYSDEYCNISIVDKEAVLKAAKELKIDGIMSPATDPGVITCAYVGEKLGLPGCPYKSVDILQHKDKFRKYLTDHGYNVPKAKGYNNYEKALYDANFFNFPVIVKPTDSAGSKGVTKVENIEELKQAINHAFEASISKNIIIEEFIAQKGSSSDTDCFSINNELVFASFNCQYFDAKAVNPYVPAAYSWPSDMPDNIQRELRSEIQRLIKELNLGTSLYNVETRQGIDGKPYIMELSPRAGGNRLSEVLKIATGQDLIMNAIKAALGMPTDHLTDPDYHGAWAEYIIHSNKAGTYQGIHLDPEFEKNHIVEKDYWLQVGDRVDTFTGANRAIGTLIMKFDSHDEAAEAVQNMERYLKIRLLEDK
;
A
#
# COMPACT_ATOMS: atom_id res chain seq x y z
N MET A 1 -14.77 -12.87 -24.85
CA MET A 1 -14.76 -12.17 -23.54
C MET A 1 -13.40 -12.40 -22.94
N LYS A 2 -12.65 -11.34 -22.57
CA LYS A 2 -11.34 -11.47 -21.92
C LYS A 2 -11.50 -12.01 -20.49
N ARG A 3 -10.49 -12.74 -20.00
CA ARG A 3 -10.47 -13.37 -18.68
C ARG A 3 -9.35 -12.78 -17.83
N LEU A 4 -9.69 -12.21 -16.68
CA LEU A 4 -8.74 -11.58 -15.76
C LEU A 4 -8.64 -12.40 -14.48
N LEU A 5 -7.42 -12.80 -14.09
CA LEU A 5 -7.13 -13.45 -12.81
C LEU A 5 -6.69 -12.40 -11.79
N LEU A 6 -7.42 -12.28 -10.70
CA LEU A 6 -7.09 -11.41 -9.58
C LEU A 6 -6.56 -12.25 -8.41
N LEU A 7 -5.33 -11.98 -8.00
CA LEU A 7 -4.70 -12.63 -6.84
C LEU A 7 -5.10 -11.92 -5.54
N GLY A 8 -5.73 -12.65 -4.65
CA GLY A 8 -6.29 -12.19 -3.38
C GLY A 8 -7.79 -12.42 -3.28
N GLY A 9 -8.37 -12.06 -2.13
CA GLY A 9 -9.79 -12.28 -1.86
C GLY A 9 -10.42 -11.24 -0.91
N ASN A 10 -9.66 -10.24 -0.45
CA ASN A 10 -10.15 -9.24 0.48
C ASN A 10 -11.08 -8.20 -0.19
N SER A 11 -11.67 -7.32 0.60
CA SER A 11 -12.61 -6.29 0.14
C SER A 11 -12.02 -5.30 -0.87
N TYR A 12 -10.70 -5.06 -0.82
CA TYR A 12 -10.03 -4.14 -1.74
C TYR A 12 -10.02 -4.61 -3.21
N LEU A 13 -10.35 -5.89 -3.47
CA LEU A 13 -10.51 -6.38 -4.84
C LEU A 13 -11.88 -6.03 -5.44
N ILE A 14 -12.88 -5.72 -4.63
CA ILE A 14 -14.25 -5.47 -5.10
C ILE A 14 -14.32 -4.32 -6.13
N PRO A 15 -13.67 -3.16 -5.94
CA PRO A 15 -13.65 -2.10 -6.94
C PRO A 15 -13.07 -2.57 -8.29
N TYR A 16 -12.03 -3.40 -8.27
CA TYR A 16 -11.42 -3.97 -9.49
C TYR A 16 -12.36 -4.95 -10.19
N ILE A 17 -13.07 -5.80 -9.44
CA ILE A 17 -14.06 -6.73 -10.01
C ILE A 17 -15.18 -5.95 -10.69
N LYS A 18 -15.73 -4.93 -10.03
CA LYS A 18 -16.77 -4.08 -10.59
C LYS A 18 -16.32 -3.37 -11.87
N ALA A 19 -15.13 -2.74 -11.84
CA ALA A 19 -14.57 -2.05 -13.01
C ALA A 19 -14.26 -3.02 -14.16
N ALA A 20 -13.81 -4.24 -13.89
CA ALA A 20 -13.61 -5.28 -14.91
C ALA A 20 -14.94 -5.71 -15.54
N HIS A 21 -16.01 -5.87 -14.74
CA HIS A 21 -17.34 -6.18 -15.25
C HIS A 21 -17.91 -5.05 -16.13
N GLU A 22 -17.65 -3.78 -15.81
CA GLU A 22 -18.02 -2.64 -16.68
C GLU A 22 -17.36 -2.73 -18.07
N LEU A 23 -16.17 -3.34 -18.16
CA LEU A 23 -15.48 -3.63 -19.43
C LEU A 23 -15.97 -4.94 -20.11
N GLY A 24 -16.89 -5.66 -19.53
CA GLY A 24 -17.34 -6.95 -20.03
C GLY A 24 -16.29 -8.06 -19.88
N VAL A 25 -15.43 -7.97 -18.87
CA VAL A 25 -14.35 -8.94 -18.58
C VAL A 25 -14.86 -10.00 -17.62
N TYR A 26 -14.53 -11.26 -17.87
CA TYR A 26 -14.77 -12.38 -16.96
C TYR A 26 -13.70 -12.39 -15.86
N VAL A 27 -14.09 -12.30 -14.61
CA VAL A 27 -13.20 -12.13 -13.46
C VAL A 27 -13.09 -13.41 -12.65
N ILE A 28 -11.86 -13.85 -12.43
CA ILE A 28 -11.52 -15.01 -11.61
C ILE A 28 -10.73 -14.51 -10.41
N THR A 29 -11.18 -14.80 -9.19
CA THR A 29 -10.40 -14.52 -7.98
C THR A 29 -9.65 -15.76 -7.52
N CYS A 30 -8.43 -15.58 -7.00
CA CYS A 30 -7.56 -16.66 -6.54
C CYS A 30 -7.03 -16.35 -5.14
N ASP A 31 -7.37 -17.20 -4.17
CA ASP A 31 -6.87 -17.12 -2.78
C ASP A 31 -7.06 -18.48 -2.12
N TYR A 32 -6.29 -18.78 -1.06
CA TYR A 32 -6.44 -20.02 -0.30
C TYR A 32 -7.54 -19.96 0.77
N LEU A 33 -8.10 -18.78 1.04
CA LEU A 33 -9.18 -18.56 2.00
C LEU A 33 -10.53 -18.47 1.25
N PRO A 34 -11.34 -19.54 1.25
CA PRO A 34 -12.56 -19.62 0.41
C PRO A 34 -13.67 -18.65 0.85
N ASP A 35 -13.65 -18.21 2.11
CA ASP A 35 -14.67 -17.34 2.68
C ASP A 35 -14.41 -15.85 2.46
N ASN A 36 -13.32 -15.51 1.79
CA ASN A 36 -12.99 -14.12 1.50
C ASN A 36 -14.07 -13.45 0.65
N ILE A 37 -14.42 -12.21 1.04
CA ILE A 37 -15.60 -11.50 0.54
C ILE A 37 -15.58 -11.26 -0.98
N ALA A 38 -14.41 -11.01 -1.57
CA ALA A 38 -14.31 -10.70 -3.00
C ALA A 38 -14.76 -11.84 -3.91
N HIS A 39 -14.67 -13.10 -3.45
CA HIS A 39 -15.10 -14.28 -4.24
C HIS A 39 -16.60 -14.28 -4.54
N LYS A 40 -17.41 -13.58 -3.74
CA LYS A 40 -18.85 -13.44 -3.96
C LYS A 40 -19.21 -12.49 -5.12
N TYR A 41 -18.22 -11.69 -5.56
CA TYR A 41 -18.40 -10.70 -6.62
C TYR A 41 -17.77 -11.12 -7.95
N SER A 42 -16.83 -12.09 -7.95
CA SER A 42 -16.21 -12.63 -9.14
C SER A 42 -17.09 -13.69 -9.83
N ASP A 43 -16.80 -13.94 -11.11
CA ASP A 43 -17.50 -14.97 -11.91
C ASP A 43 -17.04 -16.38 -11.54
N GLU A 44 -15.78 -16.52 -11.12
CA GLU A 44 -15.17 -17.79 -10.77
C GLU A 44 -14.15 -17.63 -9.62
N TYR A 45 -14.01 -18.68 -8.81
CA TYR A 45 -13.07 -18.73 -7.70
C TYR A 45 -12.11 -19.90 -7.86
N CYS A 46 -10.83 -19.63 -7.65
CA CYS A 46 -9.73 -20.59 -7.69
C CYS A 46 -9.08 -20.70 -6.30
N ASN A 47 -9.20 -21.88 -5.64
CA ASN A 47 -8.65 -22.11 -4.31
C ASN A 47 -7.17 -22.50 -4.40
N ILE A 48 -6.29 -21.50 -4.51
CA ILE A 48 -4.82 -21.68 -4.57
C ILE A 48 -4.18 -20.53 -3.79
N SER A 49 -3.12 -20.84 -3.05
CA SER A 49 -2.31 -19.81 -2.39
C SER A 49 -1.64 -18.89 -3.41
N ILE A 50 -1.84 -17.59 -3.27
CA ILE A 50 -1.28 -16.56 -4.17
C ILE A 50 0.25 -16.49 -4.14
N VAL A 51 0.91 -17.11 -3.17
CA VAL A 51 2.38 -17.18 -3.10
C VAL A 51 2.95 -18.46 -3.73
N ASP A 52 2.10 -19.42 -4.09
CA ASP A 52 2.49 -20.62 -4.85
C ASP A 52 2.46 -20.33 -6.37
N LYS A 53 3.55 -19.73 -6.84
CA LYS A 53 3.65 -19.28 -8.23
C LYS A 53 3.51 -20.39 -9.27
N GLU A 54 3.90 -21.63 -8.95
CA GLU A 54 3.78 -22.75 -9.88
C GLU A 54 2.34 -23.26 -9.96
N ALA A 55 1.64 -23.36 -8.83
CA ALA A 55 0.24 -23.73 -8.81
C ALA A 55 -0.63 -22.66 -9.51
N VAL A 56 -0.35 -21.37 -9.27
CA VAL A 56 -1.05 -20.26 -9.96
C VAL A 56 -0.75 -20.29 -11.46
N LEU A 57 0.49 -20.54 -11.90
CA LEU A 57 0.85 -20.66 -13.33
C LEU A 57 0.08 -21.80 -13.99
N LYS A 58 -0.03 -22.97 -13.34
CA LYS A 58 -0.79 -24.10 -13.84
C LYS A 58 -2.27 -23.73 -14.03
N ALA A 59 -2.89 -23.18 -12.98
CA ALA A 59 -4.29 -22.74 -13.03
C ALA A 59 -4.52 -21.67 -14.10
N ALA A 60 -3.64 -20.69 -14.21
CA ALA A 60 -3.72 -19.63 -15.22
C ALA A 60 -3.74 -20.16 -16.66
N LYS A 61 -2.93 -21.22 -16.94
CA LYS A 61 -2.95 -21.92 -18.25
C LYS A 61 -4.27 -22.65 -18.49
N GLU A 62 -4.77 -23.39 -17.50
CA GLU A 62 -6.02 -24.14 -17.59
C GLU A 62 -7.23 -23.19 -17.77
N LEU A 63 -7.23 -22.10 -17.06
CA LEU A 63 -8.26 -21.05 -17.12
C LEU A 63 -8.16 -20.16 -18.36
N LYS A 64 -7.05 -20.25 -19.13
CA LYS A 64 -6.81 -19.47 -20.36
C LYS A 64 -7.01 -17.97 -20.13
N ILE A 65 -6.34 -17.42 -19.14
CA ILE A 65 -6.45 -16.00 -18.78
C ILE A 65 -5.80 -15.11 -19.85
N ASP A 66 -6.33 -13.90 -20.01
CA ASP A 66 -5.79 -12.83 -20.87
C ASP A 66 -4.99 -11.79 -20.07
N GLY A 67 -5.12 -11.79 -18.73
CA GLY A 67 -4.42 -10.89 -17.84
C GLY A 67 -4.40 -11.40 -16.40
N ILE A 68 -3.45 -10.90 -15.62
CA ILE A 68 -3.30 -11.23 -14.21
C ILE A 68 -2.93 -9.98 -13.41
N MET A 69 -3.50 -9.81 -12.22
CA MET A 69 -3.21 -8.70 -11.31
C MET A 69 -3.18 -9.17 -9.86
N SER A 70 -2.41 -8.46 -9.03
CA SER A 70 -2.49 -8.48 -7.57
C SER A 70 -2.82 -7.06 -7.08
N PRO A 71 -4.11 -6.64 -7.07
CA PRO A 71 -4.49 -5.23 -7.02
C PRO A 71 -4.07 -4.49 -5.76
N ALA A 72 -4.20 -5.09 -4.59
CA ALA A 72 -3.91 -4.44 -3.30
C ALA A 72 -3.30 -5.45 -2.30
N THR A 73 -2.48 -6.37 -2.81
CA THR A 73 -1.96 -7.50 -2.03
C THR A 73 -0.51 -7.77 -2.39
N ASP A 74 0.45 -7.28 -1.58
CA ASP A 74 1.89 -7.44 -1.84
C ASP A 74 2.34 -8.89 -2.04
N PRO A 75 1.90 -9.88 -1.22
CA PRO A 75 2.33 -11.26 -1.40
C PRO A 75 2.06 -11.85 -2.79
N GLY A 76 1.03 -11.37 -3.49
CA GLY A 76 0.68 -11.84 -4.83
C GLY A 76 1.45 -11.18 -5.97
N VAL A 77 2.11 -10.04 -5.73
CA VAL A 77 2.74 -9.22 -6.79
C VAL A 77 3.87 -9.97 -7.50
N ILE A 78 4.72 -10.68 -6.77
CA ILE A 78 5.80 -11.50 -7.35
C ILE A 78 5.22 -12.63 -8.20
N THR A 79 4.18 -13.31 -7.70
CA THR A 79 3.48 -14.38 -8.43
C THR A 79 2.83 -13.83 -9.69
N CYS A 80 2.19 -12.67 -9.61
CA CYS A 80 1.60 -11.98 -10.76
C CYS A 80 2.64 -11.74 -11.86
N ALA A 81 3.78 -11.15 -11.53
CA ALA A 81 4.86 -10.90 -12.49
C ALA A 81 5.46 -12.20 -13.07
N TYR A 82 5.65 -13.22 -12.24
CA TYR A 82 6.14 -14.52 -12.68
C TYR A 82 5.22 -15.18 -13.71
N VAL A 83 3.93 -15.27 -13.39
CA VAL A 83 2.93 -15.88 -14.26
C VAL A 83 2.75 -15.06 -15.53
N GLY A 84 2.68 -13.74 -15.42
CA GLY A 84 2.58 -12.83 -16.57
C GLY A 84 3.74 -13.04 -17.55
N GLU A 85 4.98 -13.05 -17.08
CA GLU A 85 6.17 -13.27 -17.90
C GLU A 85 6.17 -14.66 -18.55
N LYS A 86 5.82 -15.72 -17.81
CA LYS A 86 5.76 -17.10 -18.33
C LYS A 86 4.69 -17.32 -19.40
N LEU A 87 3.62 -16.54 -19.38
CA LEU A 87 2.51 -16.62 -20.32
C LEU A 87 2.59 -15.56 -21.44
N GLY A 88 3.57 -14.65 -21.38
CA GLY A 88 3.68 -13.52 -22.31
C GLY A 88 2.54 -12.52 -22.18
N LEU A 89 1.96 -12.40 -20.99
CA LEU A 89 0.90 -11.41 -20.67
C LEU A 89 1.51 -10.05 -20.35
N PRO A 90 0.74 -8.95 -20.53
CA PRO A 90 1.17 -7.63 -20.11
C PRO A 90 1.46 -7.57 -18.61
N GLY A 91 2.48 -6.80 -18.22
CA GLY A 91 2.85 -6.60 -16.82
C GLY A 91 4.30 -6.18 -16.64
N CYS A 92 4.68 -5.91 -15.40
CA CYS A 92 6.07 -5.58 -15.03
C CYS A 92 6.97 -6.83 -15.15
N PRO A 93 8.25 -6.67 -15.59
CA PRO A 93 9.20 -7.78 -15.64
C PRO A 93 9.42 -8.44 -14.30
N TYR A 94 9.45 -9.76 -14.24
CA TYR A 94 9.61 -10.52 -12.98
C TYR A 94 10.86 -10.09 -12.19
N LYS A 95 12.01 -9.91 -12.89
CA LYS A 95 13.26 -9.46 -12.24
C LYS A 95 13.12 -8.09 -11.58
N SER A 96 12.41 -7.17 -12.22
CA SER A 96 12.19 -5.82 -11.69
C SER A 96 11.27 -5.85 -10.47
N VAL A 97 10.22 -6.64 -10.52
CA VAL A 97 9.31 -6.86 -9.39
C VAL A 97 10.02 -7.53 -8.21
N ASP A 98 10.89 -8.50 -8.48
CA ASP A 98 11.71 -9.15 -7.45
C ASP A 98 12.64 -8.16 -6.72
N ILE A 99 13.19 -7.17 -7.43
CA ILE A 99 13.96 -6.08 -6.83
C ILE A 99 13.07 -5.23 -5.93
N LEU A 100 11.90 -4.81 -6.42
CA LEU A 100 11.00 -3.90 -5.71
C LEU A 100 10.39 -4.54 -4.45
N GLN A 101 10.05 -5.82 -4.50
CA GLN A 101 9.36 -6.51 -3.41
C GLN A 101 10.28 -7.02 -2.29
N HIS A 102 11.60 -7.02 -2.48
CA HIS A 102 12.57 -7.38 -1.46
C HIS A 102 13.33 -6.14 -1.00
N LYS A 103 13.06 -5.69 0.21
CA LYS A 103 13.58 -4.43 0.76
C LYS A 103 15.12 -4.33 0.70
N ASP A 104 15.83 -5.42 0.95
CA ASP A 104 17.27 -5.49 0.85
C ASP A 104 17.78 -5.33 -0.60
N LYS A 105 17.13 -6.00 -1.56
CA LYS A 105 17.43 -5.85 -2.99
C LYS A 105 17.12 -4.44 -3.48
N PHE A 106 15.99 -3.89 -3.05
CA PHE A 106 15.58 -2.53 -3.43
C PHE A 106 16.56 -1.48 -2.89
N ARG A 107 16.94 -1.54 -1.61
CA ARG A 107 17.94 -0.63 -1.05
C ARG A 107 19.31 -0.76 -1.76
N LYS A 108 19.73 -2.00 -2.07
CA LYS A 108 20.95 -2.23 -2.83
C LYS A 108 20.86 -1.61 -4.22
N TYR A 109 19.75 -1.83 -4.93
CA TYR A 109 19.53 -1.26 -6.25
C TYR A 109 19.61 0.28 -6.21
N LEU A 110 18.91 0.92 -5.28
CA LEU A 110 18.94 2.37 -5.12
C LEU A 110 20.36 2.89 -4.84
N THR A 111 21.13 2.19 -3.98
CA THR A 111 22.53 2.53 -3.69
C THR A 111 23.41 2.44 -4.93
N ASP A 112 23.33 1.32 -5.65
CA ASP A 112 24.17 1.04 -6.83
C ASP A 112 23.90 2.03 -7.99
N HIS A 113 22.69 2.64 -8.02
CA HIS A 113 22.25 3.58 -9.07
C HIS A 113 22.24 5.05 -8.61
N GLY A 114 22.77 5.35 -7.41
CA GLY A 114 23.00 6.72 -6.94
C GLY A 114 21.73 7.47 -6.54
N TYR A 115 20.70 6.77 -6.08
CA TYR A 115 19.52 7.38 -5.43
C TYR A 115 19.84 7.78 -3.99
N ASN A 116 19.06 8.71 -3.45
CA ASN A 116 19.05 8.94 -2.01
C ASN A 116 18.45 7.72 -1.31
N VAL A 117 19.20 7.12 -0.42
CA VAL A 117 18.83 5.87 0.26
C VAL A 117 19.42 5.83 1.65
N PRO A 118 18.72 5.33 2.69
CA PRO A 118 19.34 5.09 3.98
C PRO A 118 20.43 4.04 3.87
N LYS A 119 21.49 4.17 4.65
CA LYS A 119 22.48 3.11 4.76
C LYS A 119 21.79 1.86 5.28
N ALA A 120 21.86 0.78 4.52
CA ALA A 120 21.08 -0.43 4.77
C ALA A 120 21.86 -1.70 4.44
N LYS A 121 21.53 -2.80 5.11
CA LYS A 121 22.10 -4.11 4.83
C LYS A 121 21.14 -5.23 5.20
N GLY A 122 20.99 -6.20 4.28
CA GLY A 122 20.17 -7.40 4.49
C GLY A 122 20.94 -8.50 5.22
N TYR A 123 20.25 -9.30 6.01
CA TYR A 123 20.82 -10.41 6.77
C TYR A 123 19.86 -11.61 6.78
N ASN A 124 20.46 -12.80 6.64
CA ASN A 124 19.82 -14.10 6.84
C ASN A 124 20.41 -14.89 8.01
N ASN A 125 21.27 -14.25 8.78
CA ASN A 125 21.95 -14.84 9.93
C ASN A 125 22.02 -13.84 11.08
N TYR A 126 21.56 -14.27 12.24
CA TYR A 126 21.44 -13.47 13.44
C TYR A 126 22.80 -12.94 13.94
N GLU A 127 23.82 -13.83 14.02
CA GLU A 127 25.14 -13.49 14.56
C GLU A 127 25.83 -12.45 13.67
N LYS A 128 25.65 -12.56 12.35
CA LYS A 128 26.19 -11.60 11.39
C LYS A 128 25.51 -10.23 11.52
N ALA A 129 24.20 -10.20 11.75
CA ALA A 129 23.47 -8.97 11.97
C ALA A 129 23.96 -8.24 13.23
N LEU A 130 24.21 -8.97 14.33
CA LEU A 130 24.79 -8.42 15.55
C LEU A 130 26.23 -7.97 15.38
N TYR A 131 27.05 -8.76 14.68
CA TYR A 131 28.46 -8.43 14.43
C TYR A 131 28.60 -7.10 13.69
N ASP A 132 27.72 -6.84 12.76
CA ASP A 132 27.71 -5.62 11.94
C ASP A 132 27.04 -4.40 12.65
N ALA A 133 26.66 -4.50 13.92
CA ALA A 133 25.94 -3.43 14.64
C ALA A 133 26.63 -2.06 14.54
N ASN A 134 27.97 -2.03 14.64
CA ASN A 134 28.76 -0.79 14.54
C ASN A 134 28.90 -0.25 13.11
N PHE A 135 28.34 -0.93 12.11
CA PHE A 135 28.28 -0.45 10.74
C PHE A 135 27.30 0.71 10.59
N PHE A 136 26.27 0.80 11.45
CA PHE A 136 25.18 1.76 11.36
C PHE A 136 25.32 2.91 12.35
N ASN A 137 24.80 4.08 11.96
CA ASN A 137 24.52 5.18 12.88
C ASN A 137 23.09 5.04 13.42
N PHE A 138 22.95 5.01 14.74
CA PHE A 138 21.62 4.96 15.38
C PHE A 138 20.93 6.32 15.34
N PRO A 139 19.58 6.37 15.30
CA PRO A 139 18.66 5.23 15.35
C PRO A 139 18.60 4.44 14.03
N VAL A 140 18.23 3.16 14.13
CA VAL A 140 18.00 2.28 12.98
C VAL A 140 16.62 1.66 12.99
N ILE A 141 16.15 1.20 11.82
CA ILE A 141 14.99 0.35 11.68
C ILE A 141 15.44 -1.08 11.42
N VAL A 142 14.90 -2.02 12.18
CA VAL A 142 15.06 -3.46 11.94
C VAL A 142 13.71 -4.01 11.51
N LYS A 143 13.66 -4.70 10.37
CA LYS A 143 12.40 -5.22 9.81
C LYS A 143 12.61 -6.45 8.94
N PRO A 144 11.61 -7.33 8.78
CA PRO A 144 11.62 -8.39 7.77
C PRO A 144 11.73 -7.81 6.35
N THR A 145 12.36 -8.54 5.43
CA THR A 145 12.43 -8.13 4.01
C THR A 145 11.13 -8.41 3.26
N ASP A 146 10.31 -9.32 3.77
CA ASP A 146 9.15 -9.94 3.12
C ASP A 146 7.81 -9.75 3.87
N SER A 147 7.76 -8.84 4.84
CA SER A 147 6.51 -8.51 5.56
C SER A 147 5.88 -7.22 5.06
N ALA A 148 4.54 -7.18 5.07
CA ALA A 148 3.73 -6.00 4.80
C ALA A 148 2.97 -5.54 6.06
N GLY A 149 2.50 -4.29 6.07
CA GLY A 149 1.68 -3.74 7.16
C GLY A 149 2.44 -3.57 8.47
N SER A 150 3.72 -3.19 8.40
CA SER A 150 4.59 -2.88 9.56
C SER A 150 4.77 -4.02 10.56
N LYS A 151 4.53 -5.28 10.17
CA LYS A 151 4.75 -6.46 11.03
C LYS A 151 6.25 -6.72 11.22
N GLY A 152 6.69 -6.87 12.47
CA GLY A 152 8.09 -7.14 12.81
C GLY A 152 9.02 -5.94 12.63
N VAL A 153 8.49 -4.73 12.46
CA VAL A 153 9.25 -3.48 12.36
C VAL A 153 9.54 -2.94 13.75
N THR A 154 10.80 -2.63 14.03
CA THR A 154 11.24 -2.03 15.30
C THR A 154 12.21 -0.90 15.02
N LYS A 155 11.93 0.29 15.55
CA LYS A 155 12.91 1.38 15.64
C LYS A 155 13.80 1.12 16.85
N VAL A 156 15.09 1.25 16.68
CA VAL A 156 16.12 0.95 17.67
C VAL A 156 16.97 2.20 17.88
N GLU A 157 16.96 2.74 19.09
CA GLU A 157 17.64 3.99 19.40
C GLU A 157 19.15 3.79 19.72
N ASN A 158 19.51 2.59 20.19
CA ASN A 158 20.86 2.27 20.62
C ASN A 158 21.19 0.78 20.41
N ILE A 159 22.46 0.41 20.58
CA ILE A 159 22.96 -0.94 20.29
C ILE A 159 22.42 -1.99 21.26
N GLU A 160 22.08 -1.60 22.48
CA GLU A 160 21.57 -2.51 23.54
C GLU A 160 20.22 -3.11 23.15
N GLU A 161 19.38 -2.34 22.45
CA GLU A 161 18.05 -2.75 22.00
C GLU A 161 18.11 -3.63 20.74
N LEU A 162 19.22 -3.58 19.98
CA LEU A 162 19.33 -4.20 18.66
C LEU A 162 19.10 -5.71 18.68
N LYS A 163 19.58 -6.40 19.72
CA LYS A 163 19.43 -7.84 19.87
C LYS A 163 17.97 -8.29 19.86
N GLN A 164 17.12 -7.58 20.62
CA GLN A 164 15.69 -7.90 20.71
C GLN A 164 14.98 -7.59 19.40
N ALA A 165 15.30 -6.48 18.76
CA ALA A 165 14.73 -6.08 17.48
C ALA A 165 15.05 -7.07 16.35
N ILE A 166 16.30 -7.57 16.29
CA ILE A 166 16.72 -8.59 15.33
C ILE A 166 15.92 -9.88 15.52
N ASN A 167 15.76 -10.37 16.75
CA ASN A 167 14.94 -11.57 17.04
C ASN A 167 13.49 -11.37 16.59
N HIS A 168 12.87 -10.25 16.96
CA HIS A 168 11.51 -9.92 16.58
C HIS A 168 11.32 -9.90 15.05
N ALA A 169 12.26 -9.31 14.33
CA ALA A 169 12.22 -9.28 12.86
C ALA A 169 12.39 -10.68 12.23
N PHE A 170 13.31 -11.51 12.74
CA PHE A 170 13.47 -12.89 12.25
C PHE A 170 12.26 -13.78 12.56
N GLU A 171 11.61 -13.61 13.71
CA GLU A 171 10.38 -14.32 14.05
C GLU A 171 9.25 -13.99 13.08
N ALA A 172 9.10 -12.69 12.74
CA ALA A 172 8.08 -12.20 11.85
C ALA A 172 8.36 -12.47 10.36
N SER A 173 9.61 -12.72 9.96
CA SER A 173 9.99 -12.99 8.57
C SER A 173 9.63 -14.41 8.15
N ILE A 174 8.97 -14.55 6.99
CA ILE A 174 8.63 -15.83 6.35
C ILE A 174 9.90 -16.47 5.78
N SER A 175 10.69 -15.71 5.02
CA SER A 175 11.93 -16.18 4.37
C SER A 175 13.13 -16.24 5.30
N LYS A 176 12.97 -15.80 6.57
CA LYS A 176 14.06 -15.64 7.54
C LYS A 176 15.16 -14.70 7.05
N ASN A 177 14.74 -13.65 6.36
CA ASN A 177 15.58 -12.54 5.94
C ASN A 177 15.10 -11.25 6.57
N ILE A 178 16.03 -10.46 7.10
CA ILE A 178 15.76 -9.15 7.68
C ILE A 178 16.64 -8.08 7.02
N ILE A 179 16.25 -6.82 7.19
CA ILE A 179 17.06 -5.66 6.84
C ILE A 179 17.24 -4.78 8.08
N ILE A 180 18.46 -4.25 8.25
CA ILE A 180 18.75 -3.15 9.17
C ILE A 180 19.05 -1.94 8.30
N GLU A 181 18.37 -0.81 8.55
CA GLU A 181 18.58 0.44 7.83
C GLU A 181 18.60 1.63 8.78
N GLU A 182 19.45 2.64 8.50
CA GLU A 182 19.47 3.89 9.27
C GLU A 182 18.10 4.57 9.17
N PHE A 183 17.61 5.09 10.28
CA PHE A 183 16.31 5.76 10.34
C PHE A 183 16.38 7.12 9.66
N ILE A 184 15.60 7.31 8.63
CA ILE A 184 15.43 8.61 7.99
C ILE A 184 14.39 9.41 8.78
N ALA A 185 14.87 10.31 9.64
CA ALA A 185 13.98 11.28 10.27
C ALA A 185 13.37 12.19 9.18
N GLN A 186 12.04 12.28 9.18
CA GLN A 186 11.32 13.04 8.16
C GLN A 186 11.13 14.50 8.55
N LYS A 187 11.06 15.35 7.54
CA LYS A 187 10.63 16.74 7.63
C LYS A 187 9.23 16.85 7.00
N GLY A 188 8.24 17.31 7.77
CA GLY A 188 6.85 17.30 7.32
C GLY A 188 6.24 15.90 7.32
N SER A 189 5.22 15.68 6.50
CA SER A 189 4.53 14.40 6.36
C SER A 189 5.26 13.47 5.40
N SER A 190 5.18 12.16 5.62
CA SER A 190 5.47 11.16 4.57
C SER A 190 4.30 11.10 3.59
N SER A 191 4.58 10.58 2.41
CA SER A 191 3.56 10.32 1.39
C SER A 191 3.55 8.85 1.04
N ASP A 192 2.36 8.25 1.00
CA ASP A 192 2.11 6.89 0.55
C ASP A 192 0.86 6.92 -0.32
N THR A 193 1.03 6.82 -1.63
CA THR A 193 -0.03 7.08 -2.59
C THR A 193 0.21 6.37 -3.92
N ASP A 194 -0.76 6.50 -4.83
CA ASP A 194 -0.73 5.81 -6.10
C ASP A 194 -0.17 6.71 -7.22
N CYS A 195 0.65 6.08 -8.08
CA CYS A 195 1.19 6.66 -9.31
C CYS A 195 0.91 5.74 -10.50
N PHE A 196 0.92 6.26 -11.72
CA PHE A 196 0.67 5.47 -12.93
C PHE A 196 1.66 5.82 -14.05
N SER A 197 2.17 4.79 -14.71
CA SER A 197 2.98 4.97 -15.93
C SER A 197 2.31 4.34 -17.16
N ILE A 198 2.60 4.91 -18.32
CA ILE A 198 2.23 4.36 -19.64
C ILE A 198 3.53 4.24 -20.46
N ASN A 199 3.87 3.02 -20.89
CA ASN A 199 5.07 2.74 -21.67
C ASN A 199 6.36 3.32 -21.04
N ASN A 200 6.54 3.14 -19.73
CA ASN A 200 7.64 3.67 -18.91
C ASN A 200 7.63 5.20 -18.72
N GLU A 201 6.61 5.93 -19.16
CA GLU A 201 6.46 7.34 -18.85
C GLU A 201 5.49 7.52 -17.68
N LEU A 202 5.93 8.18 -16.61
CA LEU A 202 5.11 8.51 -15.45
C LEU A 202 4.12 9.61 -15.82
N VAL A 203 2.86 9.24 -16.02
CA VAL A 203 1.80 10.15 -16.50
C VAL A 203 0.93 10.70 -15.37
N PHE A 204 0.88 9.99 -14.25
CA PHE A 204 0.16 10.41 -13.04
C PHE A 204 1.04 10.19 -11.83
N ALA A 205 1.35 11.23 -11.08
CA ALA A 205 2.07 11.16 -9.82
C ALA A 205 1.34 11.96 -8.74
N SER A 206 0.77 11.26 -7.78
CA SER A 206 0.14 11.86 -6.61
C SER A 206 1.14 11.97 -5.46
N PHE A 207 0.95 12.96 -4.59
CA PHE A 207 1.61 13.05 -3.28
C PHE A 207 0.57 13.45 -2.24
N ASN A 208 0.65 12.86 -1.06
CA ASN A 208 -0.27 13.10 0.05
C ASN A 208 0.46 13.35 1.36
N CYS A 209 -0.28 13.66 2.39
CA CYS A 209 0.17 13.60 3.78
C CYS A 209 -0.35 12.30 4.40
N GLN A 210 0.52 11.48 4.93
CA GLN A 210 0.21 10.25 5.65
C GLN A 210 0.21 10.53 7.16
N TYR A 211 -0.85 10.12 7.84
CA TYR A 211 -1.02 10.32 9.28
C TYR A 211 -1.08 8.98 10.01
N PHE A 212 -0.58 8.98 11.25
CA PHE A 212 -0.51 7.82 12.11
C PHE A 212 -1.17 8.11 13.45
N ASP A 213 -1.80 7.11 14.08
CA ASP A 213 -2.30 7.25 15.44
C ASP A 213 -1.21 6.87 16.44
N ALA A 214 -0.62 7.88 17.11
CA ALA A 214 0.40 7.70 18.12
C ALA A 214 -0.09 6.92 19.37
N LYS A 215 -1.42 6.80 19.56
CA LYS A 215 -2.05 6.06 20.66
C LYS A 215 -2.28 4.58 20.30
N ALA A 216 -2.13 4.21 19.01
CA ALA A 216 -2.32 2.84 18.56
C ALA A 216 -1.24 1.92 19.12
N VAL A 217 -1.58 0.63 19.29
CA VAL A 217 -0.63 -0.41 19.71
C VAL A 217 0.53 -0.52 18.72
N ASN A 218 0.26 -0.35 17.42
CA ASN A 218 1.28 -0.21 16.40
C ASN A 218 1.18 1.20 15.77
N PRO A 219 2.03 2.16 16.19
CA PRO A 219 1.99 3.54 15.71
C PRO A 219 2.54 3.73 14.29
N TYR A 220 2.94 2.66 13.61
CA TYR A 220 3.42 2.69 12.22
C TYR A 220 2.35 2.28 11.20
N VAL A 221 1.12 2.02 11.64
CA VAL A 221 -0.01 1.74 10.75
C VAL A 221 -0.66 3.05 10.34
N PRO A 222 -0.80 3.33 9.04
CA PRO A 222 -1.49 4.53 8.58
C PRO A 222 -2.93 4.60 9.11
N ALA A 223 -3.31 5.76 9.63
CA ALA A 223 -4.63 6.04 10.20
C ALA A 223 -5.45 7.02 9.36
N ALA A 224 -4.78 7.86 8.56
CA ALA A 224 -5.44 8.76 7.63
C ALA A 224 -4.47 9.25 6.55
N TYR A 225 -5.04 9.83 5.49
CA TYR A 225 -4.32 10.51 4.42
C TYR A 225 -5.00 11.82 4.06
N SER A 226 -4.25 12.82 3.54
CA SER A 226 -4.84 14.01 2.96
C SER A 226 -4.12 14.45 1.68
N TRP A 227 -4.85 15.03 0.76
CA TRP A 227 -4.36 15.60 -0.51
C TRP A 227 -4.80 17.05 -0.69
N PRO A 228 -3.96 17.88 -1.34
CA PRO A 228 -2.58 17.63 -1.77
C PRO A 228 -1.61 17.48 -0.58
N SER A 229 -0.36 17.06 -0.87
CA SER A 229 0.71 16.97 0.14
C SER A 229 1.17 18.35 0.62
N ASP A 230 1.62 18.45 1.87
CA ASP A 230 2.32 19.59 2.45
C ASP A 230 3.82 19.66 2.07
N MET A 231 4.29 18.64 1.37
CA MET A 231 5.68 18.52 0.93
C MET A 231 6.01 19.66 -0.05
N PRO A 232 7.15 20.36 0.09
CA PRO A 232 7.52 21.46 -0.81
C PRO A 232 7.54 21.04 -2.29
N ASP A 233 7.06 21.90 -3.18
CA ASP A 233 6.95 21.63 -4.62
C ASP A 233 8.27 21.20 -5.28
N ASN A 234 9.41 21.75 -4.84
CA ASN A 234 10.71 21.36 -5.37
C ASN A 234 11.04 19.90 -5.00
N ILE A 235 10.65 19.44 -3.81
CA ILE A 235 10.85 18.06 -3.35
C ILE A 235 9.91 17.12 -4.11
N GLN A 236 8.64 17.50 -4.29
CA GLN A 236 7.70 16.69 -5.08
C GLN A 236 8.18 16.55 -6.54
N ARG A 237 8.70 17.63 -7.16
CA ARG A 237 9.29 17.55 -8.52
C ARG A 237 10.53 16.65 -8.58
N GLU A 238 11.40 16.69 -7.57
CA GLU A 238 12.56 15.83 -7.50
C GLU A 238 12.14 14.36 -7.32
N LEU A 239 11.22 14.06 -6.40
CA LEU A 239 10.66 12.72 -6.22
C LEU A 239 10.01 12.20 -7.51
N ARG A 240 9.21 13.03 -8.18
CA ARG A 240 8.60 12.67 -9.47
C ARG A 240 9.65 12.29 -10.51
N SER A 241 10.75 13.05 -10.58
CA SER A 241 11.88 12.75 -11.48
C SER A 241 12.58 11.45 -11.12
N GLU A 242 12.82 11.20 -9.84
CA GLU A 242 13.44 9.96 -9.36
C GLU A 242 12.54 8.73 -9.58
N ILE A 243 11.22 8.86 -9.35
CA ILE A 243 10.25 7.80 -9.65
C ILE A 243 10.23 7.52 -11.15
N GLN A 244 10.19 8.57 -12.00
CA GLN A 244 10.27 8.42 -13.44
C GLN A 244 11.55 7.70 -13.90
N ARG A 245 12.69 8.05 -13.30
CA ARG A 245 13.97 7.39 -13.56
C ARG A 245 13.93 5.92 -13.20
N LEU A 246 13.41 5.60 -12.00
CA LEU A 246 13.28 4.23 -11.50
C LEU A 246 12.39 3.36 -12.41
N ILE A 247 11.26 3.92 -12.85
CA ILE A 247 10.33 3.25 -13.79
C ILE A 247 11.06 2.88 -15.10
N LYS A 248 11.84 3.81 -15.65
CA LYS A 248 12.60 3.59 -16.89
C LYS A 248 13.72 2.57 -16.72
N GLU A 249 14.52 2.71 -15.67
CA GLU A 249 15.65 1.82 -15.38
C GLU A 249 15.20 0.38 -15.14
N LEU A 250 14.08 0.18 -14.43
CA LEU A 250 13.49 -1.13 -14.19
C LEU A 250 12.56 -1.63 -15.30
N ASN A 251 12.33 -0.81 -16.33
CA ASN A 251 11.43 -1.13 -17.47
C ASN A 251 10.04 -1.58 -17.01
N LEU A 252 9.39 -0.83 -16.15
CA LEU A 252 8.14 -1.25 -15.50
C LEU A 252 6.91 -1.17 -16.42
N GLY A 253 7.03 -0.53 -17.59
CA GLY A 253 6.00 -0.52 -18.65
C GLY A 253 4.80 0.36 -18.34
N THR A 254 3.60 -0.21 -18.50
CA THR A 254 2.32 0.41 -18.19
C THR A 254 1.75 -0.26 -16.94
N SER A 255 1.70 0.48 -15.83
CA SER A 255 1.29 -0.08 -14.54
C SER A 255 0.89 0.99 -13.52
N LEU A 256 0.10 0.57 -12.57
CA LEU A 256 -0.23 1.28 -11.34
C LEU A 256 0.79 0.91 -10.26
N TYR A 257 1.23 1.90 -9.50
CA TYR A 257 2.21 1.73 -8.41
C TYR A 257 1.70 2.38 -7.14
N ASN A 258 1.88 1.72 -6.02
CA ASN A 258 1.88 2.39 -4.72
C ASN A 258 3.30 2.80 -4.38
N VAL A 259 3.50 4.05 -3.99
CA VAL A 259 4.82 4.65 -3.76
C VAL A 259 4.85 5.34 -2.41
N GLU A 260 5.74 4.88 -1.53
CA GLU A 260 6.04 5.55 -0.26
C GLU A 260 7.27 6.44 -0.42
N THR A 261 7.10 7.72 -0.09
CA THR A 261 8.17 8.72 -0.18
C THR A 261 8.22 9.60 1.06
N ARG A 262 9.36 10.27 1.28
CA ARG A 262 9.49 11.28 2.33
C ARG A 262 10.60 12.26 2.04
N GLN A 263 10.52 13.45 2.64
CA GLN A 263 11.64 14.36 2.75
C GLN A 263 12.38 14.08 4.06
N GLY A 264 13.68 13.85 4.00
CA GLY A 264 14.53 13.75 5.19
C GLY A 264 14.78 15.11 5.85
N ILE A 265 15.16 15.13 7.12
CA ILE A 265 15.60 16.36 7.82
C ILE A 265 16.89 16.95 7.19
N ASP A 266 17.62 16.16 6.44
CA ASP A 266 18.76 16.59 5.61
C ASP A 266 18.32 17.34 4.34
N GLY A 267 17.01 17.50 4.14
CA GLY A 267 16.41 18.19 3.01
C GLY A 267 16.29 17.36 1.73
N LYS A 268 16.74 16.11 1.72
CA LYS A 268 16.74 15.23 0.55
C LYS A 268 15.42 14.47 0.41
N PRO A 269 14.97 14.20 -0.84
CA PRO A 269 13.88 13.29 -1.11
C PRO A 269 14.34 11.82 -1.05
N TYR A 270 13.47 10.94 -0.56
CA TYR A 270 13.70 9.50 -0.45
C TYR A 270 12.51 8.71 -0.99
N ILE A 271 12.74 7.76 -1.88
CA ILE A 271 11.78 6.71 -2.23
C ILE A 271 11.97 5.57 -1.21
N MET A 272 10.97 5.38 -0.37
CA MET A 272 11.03 4.36 0.70
C MET A 272 10.58 3.00 0.20
N GLU A 273 9.53 2.95 -0.62
CA GLU A 273 8.98 1.74 -1.22
C GLU A 273 8.31 2.10 -2.56
N LEU A 274 8.34 1.19 -3.52
CA LEU A 274 7.55 1.21 -4.74
C LEU A 274 7.08 -0.20 -5.02
N SER A 275 5.76 -0.40 -5.06
CA SER A 275 5.15 -1.69 -5.37
C SER A 275 4.26 -1.57 -6.61
N PRO A 276 4.38 -2.45 -7.62
CA PRO A 276 3.56 -2.38 -8.83
C PRO A 276 2.15 -2.95 -8.59
N ARG A 277 1.43 -2.29 -7.68
CA ARG A 277 0.04 -2.51 -7.31
C ARG A 277 -0.53 -1.23 -6.70
N ALA A 278 -1.83 -1.13 -6.54
CA ALA A 278 -2.43 -0.03 -5.80
C ALA A 278 -2.12 -0.07 -4.31
N GLY A 279 -2.18 1.06 -3.67
CA GLY A 279 -2.21 1.17 -2.22
C GLY A 279 -3.45 0.52 -1.61
N GLY A 280 -3.36 0.18 -0.33
CA GLY A 280 -4.52 -0.20 0.47
C GLY A 280 -5.42 1.00 0.79
N ASN A 281 -6.40 0.77 1.67
CA ASN A 281 -7.21 1.84 2.25
C ASN A 281 -7.90 2.75 1.22
N ARG A 282 -8.30 2.22 0.04
CA ARG A 282 -9.08 2.95 -0.98
C ARG A 282 -8.34 4.12 -1.65
N LEU A 283 -7.00 4.19 -1.62
CA LEU A 283 -6.23 5.31 -2.18
C LEU A 283 -6.61 5.62 -3.64
N SER A 284 -6.67 4.62 -4.53
CA SER A 284 -7.07 4.82 -5.93
C SER A 284 -8.53 5.30 -6.07
N GLU A 285 -9.44 4.91 -5.17
CA GLU A 285 -10.83 5.36 -5.18
C GLU A 285 -10.92 6.84 -4.76
N VAL A 286 -10.19 7.24 -3.70
CA VAL A 286 -10.09 8.65 -3.30
C VAL A 286 -9.55 9.50 -4.44
N LEU A 287 -8.47 9.07 -5.09
CA LEU A 287 -7.89 9.78 -6.22
C LEU A 287 -8.86 9.91 -7.39
N LYS A 288 -9.66 8.86 -7.69
CA LYS A 288 -10.73 8.94 -8.69
C LYS A 288 -11.78 9.99 -8.33
N ILE A 289 -12.24 10.03 -7.08
CA ILE A 289 -13.24 11.00 -6.61
C ILE A 289 -12.66 12.42 -6.64
N ALA A 290 -11.42 12.59 -6.20
CA ALA A 290 -10.77 13.89 -6.07
C ALA A 290 -10.34 14.51 -7.40
N THR A 291 -9.99 13.70 -8.40
CA THR A 291 -9.39 14.16 -9.68
C THR A 291 -10.19 13.77 -10.92
N GLY A 292 -11.17 12.87 -10.79
CA GLY A 292 -11.91 12.30 -11.92
C GLY A 292 -11.12 11.25 -12.73
N GLN A 293 -9.87 10.94 -12.36
CA GLN A 293 -9.02 10.02 -13.10
C GLN A 293 -9.07 8.59 -12.50
N ASP A 294 -9.48 7.62 -13.31
CA ASP A 294 -9.72 6.24 -12.87
C ASP A 294 -8.48 5.35 -13.02
N LEU A 295 -7.64 5.30 -11.98
CA LEU A 295 -6.44 4.47 -11.97
C LEU A 295 -6.76 2.96 -11.96
N ILE A 296 -7.86 2.56 -11.31
CA ILE A 296 -8.31 1.16 -11.24
C ILE A 296 -8.67 0.66 -12.64
N MET A 297 -9.51 1.42 -13.36
CA MET A 297 -9.92 1.09 -14.72
C MET A 297 -8.70 0.99 -15.65
N ASN A 298 -7.76 1.93 -15.54
CA ASN A 298 -6.54 1.93 -16.36
C ASN A 298 -5.60 0.77 -16.00
N ALA A 299 -5.52 0.36 -14.74
CA ALA A 299 -4.74 -0.80 -14.33
C ALA A 299 -5.30 -2.10 -14.92
N ILE A 300 -6.62 -2.26 -14.94
CA ILE A 300 -7.29 -3.42 -15.58
C ILE A 300 -7.02 -3.42 -17.08
N LYS A 301 -7.18 -2.27 -17.75
CA LYS A 301 -6.88 -2.13 -19.18
C LYS A 301 -5.42 -2.51 -19.48
N ALA A 302 -4.48 -2.01 -18.65
CA ALA A 302 -3.06 -2.34 -18.79
C ALA A 302 -2.79 -3.84 -18.65
N ALA A 303 -3.35 -4.50 -17.62
CA ALA A 303 -3.19 -5.93 -17.37
C ALA A 303 -3.76 -6.81 -18.50
N LEU A 304 -4.74 -6.30 -19.25
CA LEU A 304 -5.37 -6.99 -20.38
C LEU A 304 -4.80 -6.59 -21.74
N GLY A 305 -3.78 -5.72 -21.78
CA GLY A 305 -3.20 -5.20 -23.02
C GLY A 305 -4.19 -4.36 -23.84
N MET A 306 -5.14 -3.71 -23.15
CA MET A 306 -6.11 -2.78 -23.76
C MET A 306 -5.55 -1.36 -23.75
N PRO A 307 -5.98 -0.48 -24.66
CA PRO A 307 -5.62 0.93 -24.60
C PRO A 307 -6.09 1.56 -23.28
N THR A 308 -5.18 2.27 -22.62
CA THR A 308 -5.49 3.04 -21.40
C THR A 308 -6.12 4.39 -21.77
N ASP A 309 -6.90 4.94 -20.86
CA ASP A 309 -7.39 6.30 -21.00
C ASP A 309 -6.24 7.31 -20.79
N HIS A 310 -6.47 8.54 -21.24
CA HIS A 310 -5.52 9.62 -21.00
C HIS A 310 -5.50 9.96 -19.49
N LEU A 311 -4.31 9.95 -18.91
CA LEU A 311 -4.06 10.37 -17.54
C LEU A 311 -3.12 11.58 -17.54
N THR A 312 -3.28 12.45 -16.56
CA THR A 312 -2.43 13.61 -16.30
C THR A 312 -2.09 13.69 -14.82
N ASP A 313 -1.10 14.50 -14.43
CA ASP A 313 -0.88 14.78 -13.02
C ASP A 313 -2.17 15.31 -12.36
N PRO A 314 -2.41 14.99 -11.08
CA PRO A 314 -3.67 15.29 -10.40
C PRO A 314 -3.90 16.81 -10.26
N ASP A 315 -5.12 17.24 -10.55
CA ASP A 315 -5.64 18.57 -10.24
C ASP A 315 -6.74 18.42 -9.19
N TYR A 316 -6.42 18.83 -7.96
CA TYR A 316 -7.35 18.74 -6.83
C TYR A 316 -8.17 20.03 -6.71
N HIS A 317 -9.49 19.89 -6.67
CA HIS A 317 -10.40 20.99 -6.37
C HIS A 317 -10.73 20.99 -4.87
N GLY A 318 -10.00 21.78 -4.09
CA GLY A 318 -10.03 21.76 -2.62
C GLY A 318 -9.05 20.75 -2.01
N ALA A 319 -9.24 20.43 -0.76
CA ALA A 319 -8.47 19.41 -0.05
C ALA A 319 -9.33 18.17 0.20
N TRP A 320 -8.70 17.02 0.12
CA TRP A 320 -9.35 15.72 0.31
C TRP A 320 -8.68 14.96 1.43
N ALA A 321 -9.43 14.15 2.13
CA ALA A 321 -8.87 13.27 3.13
C ALA A 321 -9.57 11.91 3.14
N GLU A 322 -8.81 10.89 3.52
CA GLU A 322 -9.32 9.59 3.90
C GLU A 322 -9.00 9.37 5.37
N TYR A 323 -10.00 8.96 6.15
CA TYR A 323 -9.81 8.52 7.53
C TYR A 323 -10.12 7.04 7.65
N ILE A 324 -9.18 6.27 8.16
CA ILE A 324 -9.31 4.84 8.42
C ILE A 324 -9.94 4.69 9.80
N ILE A 325 -11.20 4.27 9.84
CA ILE A 325 -11.93 4.10 11.09
C ILE A 325 -11.35 2.91 11.83
N HIS A 326 -10.85 3.14 13.04
CA HIS A 326 -10.22 2.11 13.86
C HIS A 326 -10.44 2.36 15.34
N SER A 327 -10.16 1.36 16.17
CA SER A 327 -10.27 1.46 17.62
C SER A 327 -8.99 1.02 18.32
N ASN A 328 -8.59 1.78 19.33
CA ASN A 328 -7.49 1.41 20.24
C ASN A 328 -7.97 0.52 21.41
N LYS A 329 -9.26 0.20 21.44
CA LYS A 329 -9.88 -0.72 22.40
C LYS A 329 -10.55 -1.86 21.67
N ALA A 330 -10.45 -3.06 22.25
CA ALA A 330 -11.22 -4.21 21.80
C ALA A 330 -12.62 -4.22 22.43
N GLY A 331 -13.59 -4.85 21.77
CA GLY A 331 -14.95 -4.98 22.28
C GLY A 331 -15.93 -5.45 21.21
N THR A 332 -17.21 -5.45 21.55
CA THR A 332 -18.29 -5.76 20.61
C THR A 332 -18.84 -4.47 20.02
N TYR A 333 -18.85 -4.38 18.68
CA TYR A 333 -19.30 -3.21 17.94
C TYR A 333 -20.78 -2.91 18.18
N GLN A 334 -21.09 -1.66 18.54
CA GLN A 334 -22.45 -1.16 18.79
C GLN A 334 -22.83 0.00 17.84
N GLY A 335 -21.99 0.30 16.87
CA GLY A 335 -22.19 1.34 15.88
C GLY A 335 -21.23 2.51 15.98
N ILE A 336 -21.34 3.41 15.01
CA ILE A 336 -20.61 4.67 14.92
C ILE A 336 -21.56 5.82 15.10
N HIS A 337 -21.16 6.83 15.87
CA HIS A 337 -21.78 8.13 15.91
C HIS A 337 -20.87 9.13 15.21
N LEU A 338 -21.38 9.75 14.17
CA LEU A 338 -20.71 10.83 13.43
C LEU A 338 -21.46 12.12 13.72
N ASP A 339 -20.74 13.22 13.95
CA ASP A 339 -21.35 14.54 14.15
C ASP A 339 -22.17 14.92 12.90
N PRO A 340 -23.45 15.29 13.03
CA PRO A 340 -24.32 15.52 11.86
C PRO A 340 -23.92 16.75 11.03
N GLU A 341 -23.33 17.79 11.66
CA GLU A 341 -22.88 18.98 10.95
C GLU A 341 -21.61 18.69 10.17
N PHE A 342 -20.67 18.01 10.81
CA PHE A 342 -19.44 17.53 10.17
C PHE A 342 -19.76 16.58 8.99
N GLU A 343 -20.68 15.63 9.22
CA GLU A 343 -21.12 14.70 8.17
C GLU A 343 -21.67 15.44 6.96
N LYS A 344 -22.58 16.38 7.17
CA LYS A 344 -23.22 17.15 6.10
C LYS A 344 -22.23 17.99 5.29
N ASN A 345 -21.23 18.57 5.96
CA ASN A 345 -20.34 19.56 5.35
C ASN A 345 -19.12 18.92 4.68
N HIS A 346 -18.62 17.80 5.20
CA HIS A 346 -17.33 17.26 4.80
C HIS A 346 -17.35 15.83 4.28
N ILE A 347 -18.32 14.98 4.67
CA ILE A 347 -18.29 13.58 4.25
C ILE A 347 -18.82 13.42 2.83
N VAL A 348 -17.99 12.87 1.95
CA VAL A 348 -18.33 12.51 0.57
C VAL A 348 -18.77 11.06 0.49
N GLU A 349 -18.02 10.17 1.14
CA GLU A 349 -18.36 8.75 1.23
C GLU A 349 -18.04 8.21 2.63
N LYS A 350 -18.85 7.25 3.06
CA LYS A 350 -18.61 6.43 4.25
C LYS A 350 -18.81 4.96 3.92
N ASP A 351 -17.86 4.16 4.33
CA ASP A 351 -17.87 2.71 4.14
C ASP A 351 -17.62 2.03 5.47
N TYR A 352 -18.64 1.42 6.05
CA TYR A 352 -18.59 0.72 7.34
C TYR A 352 -18.63 -0.78 7.08
N TRP A 353 -17.62 -1.49 7.59
CA TRP A 353 -17.43 -2.91 7.28
C TRP A 353 -18.03 -3.85 8.32
N LEU A 354 -18.34 -3.35 9.52
CA LEU A 354 -18.88 -4.14 10.62
C LEU A 354 -20.36 -3.92 10.83
N GLN A 355 -21.03 -4.98 11.30
CA GLN A 355 -22.41 -4.95 11.78
C GLN A 355 -22.44 -4.93 13.32
N VAL A 356 -23.53 -4.42 13.90
CA VAL A 356 -23.73 -4.46 15.36
C VAL A 356 -23.65 -5.91 15.84
N GLY A 357 -22.80 -6.14 16.84
CA GLY A 357 -22.50 -7.47 17.36
C GLY A 357 -21.17 -8.06 16.89
N ASP A 358 -20.53 -7.50 15.85
CA ASP A 358 -19.23 -7.96 15.39
C ASP A 358 -18.12 -7.63 16.38
N ARG A 359 -17.04 -8.40 16.32
CA ARG A 359 -15.83 -8.17 17.12
C ARG A 359 -15.01 -7.02 16.56
N VAL A 360 -14.59 -6.10 17.41
CA VAL A 360 -13.57 -5.09 17.15
C VAL A 360 -12.32 -5.46 17.92
N ASP A 361 -11.20 -5.53 17.23
CA ASP A 361 -9.89 -5.69 17.83
C ASP A 361 -9.13 -4.35 17.87
N THR A 362 -8.09 -4.27 18.70
CA THR A 362 -7.21 -3.09 18.74
C THR A 362 -6.47 -2.90 17.41
N PHE A 363 -6.22 -1.64 17.04
CA PHE A 363 -5.58 -1.27 15.78
C PHE A 363 -4.08 -1.62 15.79
N THR A 364 -3.75 -2.80 15.27
CA THR A 364 -2.39 -3.33 15.15
C THR A 364 -1.94 -3.49 13.70
N GLY A 365 -2.83 -3.27 12.73
CA GLY A 365 -2.59 -3.40 11.30
C GLY A 365 -3.81 -2.95 10.49
N ALA A 366 -3.65 -2.70 9.20
CA ALA A 366 -4.73 -2.24 8.32
C ALA A 366 -5.93 -3.20 8.28
N ASN A 367 -5.70 -4.50 8.49
CA ASN A 367 -6.76 -5.53 8.58
C ASN A 367 -7.61 -5.45 9.87
N ARG A 368 -7.33 -4.48 10.76
CA ARG A 368 -8.11 -4.18 11.97
C ARG A 368 -8.92 -2.89 11.84
N ALA A 369 -8.91 -2.28 10.68
CA ALA A 369 -9.82 -1.19 10.36
C ALA A 369 -11.26 -1.70 10.31
N ILE A 370 -12.19 -0.82 10.66
CA ILE A 370 -13.63 -1.12 10.71
C ILE A 370 -14.44 -0.33 9.70
N GLY A 371 -13.78 0.48 8.90
CA GLY A 371 -14.36 1.26 7.83
C GLY A 371 -13.45 2.40 7.39
N THR A 372 -13.93 3.22 6.46
CA THR A 372 -13.27 4.44 5.98
C THR A 372 -14.25 5.57 5.78
N LEU A 373 -13.75 6.81 5.88
CA LEU A 373 -14.44 8.03 5.48
C LEU A 373 -13.62 8.71 4.38
N ILE A 374 -14.28 9.11 3.29
CA ILE A 374 -13.71 10.01 2.29
C ILE A 374 -14.34 11.38 2.51
N MET A 375 -13.49 12.40 2.66
CA MET A 375 -13.87 13.73 3.08
C MET A 375 -13.32 14.78 2.12
N LYS A 376 -14.03 15.93 2.06
CA LYS A 376 -13.61 17.10 1.29
C LYS A 376 -13.63 18.35 2.17
N PHE A 377 -12.62 19.20 1.98
CA PHE A 377 -12.44 20.45 2.72
C PHE A 377 -12.05 21.57 1.76
N ASP A 378 -12.17 22.81 2.23
CA ASP A 378 -11.80 23.99 1.43
C ASP A 378 -10.28 24.22 1.42
N SER A 379 -9.57 23.74 2.47
CA SER A 379 -8.12 23.92 2.60
C SER A 379 -7.43 22.67 3.16
N HIS A 380 -6.12 22.56 2.87
CA HIS A 380 -5.25 21.51 3.43
C HIS A 380 -5.18 21.57 4.97
N ASP A 381 -5.10 22.79 5.54
CA ASP A 381 -5.00 22.94 7.01
C ASP A 381 -6.25 22.45 7.70
N GLU A 382 -7.42 22.71 7.12
CA GLU A 382 -8.70 22.20 7.63
C GLU A 382 -8.76 20.66 7.55
N ALA A 383 -8.35 20.07 6.43
CA ALA A 383 -8.26 18.62 6.29
C ALA A 383 -7.31 18.00 7.33
N ALA A 384 -6.12 18.60 7.49
CA ALA A 384 -5.10 18.15 8.46
C ALA A 384 -5.61 18.23 9.91
N GLU A 385 -6.27 19.34 10.28
CA GLU A 385 -6.86 19.51 11.62
C GLU A 385 -7.96 18.45 11.85
N ALA A 386 -8.84 18.25 10.89
CA ALA A 386 -9.93 17.30 11.00
C ALA A 386 -9.44 15.86 11.20
N VAL A 387 -8.50 15.38 10.38
CA VAL A 387 -7.99 14.00 10.51
C VAL A 387 -7.21 13.77 11.79
N GLN A 388 -6.47 14.77 12.29
CA GLN A 388 -5.72 14.67 13.54
C GLN A 388 -6.62 14.74 14.80
N ASN A 389 -7.83 15.27 14.67
CA ASN A 389 -8.78 15.43 15.78
C ASN A 389 -10.10 14.71 15.50
N MET A 390 -10.08 13.61 14.73
CA MET A 390 -11.30 12.93 14.31
C MET A 390 -12.16 12.44 15.47
N GLU A 391 -11.59 12.18 16.63
CA GLU A 391 -12.34 11.83 17.84
C GLU A 391 -13.34 12.91 18.31
N ARG A 392 -13.24 14.15 17.83
CA ARG A 392 -14.24 15.20 18.08
C ARG A 392 -15.53 14.96 17.30
N TYR A 393 -15.42 14.36 16.11
CA TYR A 393 -16.52 14.21 15.15
C TYR A 393 -17.02 12.77 15.07
N LEU A 394 -16.15 11.77 15.30
CA LEU A 394 -16.48 10.35 15.17
C LEU A 394 -16.25 9.62 16.48
N LYS A 395 -17.27 8.87 16.93
CA LYS A 395 -17.20 8.03 18.12
C LYS A 395 -17.64 6.61 17.80
N ILE A 396 -16.75 5.65 18.04
CA ILE A 396 -17.08 4.24 17.93
C ILE A 396 -17.68 3.79 19.27
N ARG A 397 -18.86 3.18 19.21
CA ARG A 397 -19.51 2.61 20.38
C ARG A 397 -19.14 1.15 20.49
N LEU A 398 -18.56 0.77 21.63
CA LEU A 398 -18.19 -0.60 21.95
C LEU A 398 -18.83 -1.02 23.27
N LEU A 399 -19.27 -2.27 23.34
CA LEU A 399 -19.48 -2.96 24.60
C LEU A 399 -18.14 -3.59 24.99
N GLU A 400 -17.51 -3.05 26.03
CA GLU A 400 -16.20 -3.51 26.49
C GLU A 400 -16.32 -4.96 27.02
N ASP A 401 -15.33 -5.78 26.77
CA ASP A 401 -15.24 -7.11 27.33
C ASP A 401 -15.07 -7.02 28.85
N LYS A 402 -15.83 -7.81 29.60
CA LYS A 402 -15.76 -7.85 31.07
C LYS A 402 -14.53 -8.61 31.54
#